data_0f01dd15a1c8aa994ff97ffbbcc780a1
#
_entry.id   0f01dd15a1c8aa994ff97ffbbcc780a1
#
_cell.length_a   1.000
_cell.length_b   1.000
_cell.length_c   1.000
_cell.angle_alpha   90.00
_cell.angle_beta   90.00
_cell.angle_gamma   90.00
#
_symmetry.space_group_name_H-M   'P 1'
#
loop_
_entity.id
_entity.type
_entity.pdbx_description
1 polymer ?
#
loop_
_entity_poly.entity_id
_entity_poly.type
_entity_poly.pdbx_seq_one_letter_code
_entity_poly.pdbx_strand_id
1 'polypeptide(L)'
;RINPTGKKRFQQALREEDMNYILEQAVSQVEAGAQVLDVNVGAPGVDEPAMMPKVVKALQSVTSLPLQLDSSNVQALENGLRVYNGKPIVNSTNGEQEKLDAILPLCKKYGAAIVGLAIDERGILPAAEDRVDIARRITEAALAAGIPREDIYIDCLTLTASAQQKDVLATVQALEACKKELGVRTILGVSNISFGLPCRPYLNTTFLTMAMYAGLDLAIMNPSSEEMMAAVYAYNVLTNRDKQ
;
A
#
# COMPACT_ATOMS: atom_id res chain seq x y z
N ARG A 1 -7.41 -5.66 2.25
CA ARG A 1 -6.17 -6.37 1.85
C ARG A 1 -6.41 -7.86 1.71
N ILE A 2 -6.04 -8.41 0.59
CA ILE A 2 -5.88 -9.85 0.36
C ILE A 2 -4.48 -10.20 0.88
N ASN A 3 -4.35 -10.41 2.19
CA ASN A 3 -3.06 -10.48 2.86
C ASN A 3 -3.13 -11.50 4.02
N PRO A 4 -2.21 -12.50 4.06
CA PRO A 4 -2.21 -13.57 5.07
C PRO A 4 -1.66 -13.14 6.43
N THR A 5 -1.05 -11.97 6.57
CA THR A 5 -0.41 -11.53 7.82
C THR A 5 -1.41 -11.49 8.97
N GLY A 6 -1.15 -12.30 10.00
CA GLY A 6 -2.01 -12.41 11.18
C GLY A 6 -3.32 -13.18 10.98
N LYS A 7 -3.56 -13.77 9.80
CA LYS A 7 -4.81 -14.48 9.45
C LYS A 7 -4.55 -15.95 9.15
N LYS A 8 -4.64 -16.80 10.18
CA LYS A 8 -4.37 -18.26 10.07
C LYS A 8 -5.18 -18.94 8.96
N ARG A 9 -6.49 -18.64 8.84
CA ARG A 9 -7.35 -19.22 7.79
C ARG A 9 -6.91 -18.81 6.39
N PHE A 10 -6.47 -17.54 6.22
CA PHE A 10 -5.97 -17.07 4.92
C PHE A 10 -4.64 -17.74 4.54
N GLN A 11 -3.72 -17.90 5.52
CA GLN A 11 -2.48 -18.65 5.31
C GLN A 11 -2.74 -20.10 4.91
N GLN A 12 -3.73 -20.74 5.53
CA GLN A 12 -4.16 -22.09 5.17
C GLN A 12 -4.72 -22.14 3.74
N ALA A 13 -5.61 -21.21 3.39
CA ALA A 13 -6.18 -21.12 2.05
C ALA A 13 -5.11 -20.97 0.96
N LEU A 14 -4.05 -20.18 1.21
CA LEU A 14 -2.92 -20.09 0.27
C LEU A 14 -2.16 -21.39 0.14
N ARG A 15 -1.88 -22.13 1.25
CA ARG A 15 -1.19 -23.42 1.21
C ARG A 15 -1.98 -24.51 0.52
N GLU A 16 -3.31 -24.50 0.68
CA GLU A 16 -4.24 -25.46 0.09
C GLU A 16 -4.75 -25.06 -1.30
N GLU A 17 -4.31 -23.89 -1.78
CA GLU A 17 -4.78 -23.28 -3.03
C GLU A 17 -6.32 -23.09 -3.07
N ASP A 18 -6.94 -22.83 -1.90
CA ASP A 18 -8.37 -22.58 -1.78
C ASP A 18 -8.74 -21.21 -2.38
N MET A 19 -8.81 -21.16 -3.72
CA MET A 19 -9.12 -19.94 -4.46
C MET A 19 -10.51 -19.41 -4.14
N ASN A 20 -11.48 -20.28 -3.80
CA ASN A 20 -12.83 -19.84 -3.46
C ASN A 20 -12.81 -18.92 -2.24
N TYR A 21 -12.12 -19.34 -1.17
CA TYR A 21 -11.99 -18.49 0.02
C TYR A 21 -11.28 -17.16 -0.29
N ILE A 22 -10.23 -17.19 -1.12
CA ILE A 22 -9.51 -15.96 -1.50
C ILE A 22 -10.43 -15.01 -2.28
N LEU A 23 -11.23 -15.53 -3.21
CA LEU A 23 -12.20 -14.75 -3.98
C LEU A 23 -13.33 -14.20 -3.12
N GLU A 24 -13.86 -14.98 -2.17
CA GLU A 24 -14.85 -14.49 -1.19
C GLU A 24 -14.33 -13.29 -0.40
N GLN A 25 -13.06 -13.35 0.03
CA GLN A 25 -12.42 -12.22 0.73
C GLN A 25 -12.26 -10.98 -0.16
N ALA A 26 -12.03 -11.18 -1.45
CA ALA A 26 -11.94 -10.07 -2.40
C ALA A 26 -13.30 -9.43 -2.65
N VAL A 27 -14.32 -10.24 -2.96
CA VAL A 27 -15.69 -9.77 -3.20
C VAL A 27 -16.23 -9.01 -1.99
N SER A 28 -16.05 -9.54 -0.78
CA SER A 28 -16.45 -8.86 0.46
C SER A 28 -15.79 -7.48 0.63
N GLN A 29 -14.51 -7.32 0.23
CA GLN A 29 -13.86 -6.01 0.28
C GLN A 29 -14.35 -5.06 -0.81
N VAL A 30 -14.66 -5.56 -2.00
CA VAL A 30 -15.27 -4.76 -3.08
C VAL A 30 -16.64 -4.25 -2.64
N GLU A 31 -17.48 -5.11 -2.09
CA GLU A 31 -18.80 -4.76 -1.56
C GLU A 31 -18.73 -3.74 -0.40
N ALA A 32 -17.68 -3.82 0.41
CA ALA A 32 -17.40 -2.85 1.47
C ALA A 32 -16.82 -1.52 0.96
N GLY A 33 -16.70 -1.31 -0.37
CA GLY A 33 -16.28 -0.04 -0.96
C GLY A 33 -14.77 0.10 -1.20
N ALA A 34 -14.00 -1.01 -1.22
CA ALA A 34 -12.60 -0.94 -1.64
C ALA A 34 -12.50 -0.44 -3.08
N GLN A 35 -11.50 0.40 -3.37
CA GLN A 35 -11.24 0.95 -4.70
C GLN A 35 -10.00 0.32 -5.36
N VAL A 36 -9.14 -0.31 -4.56
CA VAL A 36 -7.95 -1.07 -4.96
C VAL A 36 -7.84 -2.27 -4.04
N LEU A 37 -7.46 -3.42 -4.57
CA LEU A 37 -7.16 -4.61 -3.75
C LEU A 37 -5.64 -4.78 -3.60
N ASP A 38 -5.15 -4.73 -2.37
CA ASP A 38 -3.77 -5.02 -2.02
C ASP A 38 -3.60 -6.54 -1.86
N VAL A 39 -2.75 -7.15 -2.68
CA VAL A 39 -2.61 -8.61 -2.85
C VAL A 39 -1.23 -9.06 -2.42
N ASN A 40 -1.18 -9.77 -1.29
CA ASN A 40 0.02 -10.39 -0.75
C ASN A 40 -0.21 -11.91 -0.58
N VAL A 41 0.69 -12.72 -1.11
CA VAL A 41 0.63 -14.19 -1.04
C VAL A 41 1.76 -14.79 -0.19
N GLY A 42 2.55 -13.94 0.48
CA GLY A 42 3.68 -14.34 1.31
C GLY A 42 3.23 -15.00 2.61
N ALA A 43 3.29 -16.32 2.67
CA ALA A 43 3.02 -17.09 3.87
C ALA A 43 4.02 -18.25 3.99
N PRO A 44 4.36 -18.67 5.22
CA PRO A 44 5.24 -19.83 5.41
C PRO A 44 4.71 -21.07 4.69
N GLY A 45 5.57 -21.68 3.86
CA GLY A 45 5.22 -22.87 3.07
C GLY A 45 4.49 -22.58 1.75
N VAL A 46 4.38 -21.33 1.34
CA VAL A 46 3.82 -20.93 0.03
C VAL A 46 4.96 -20.56 -0.92
N ASP A 47 4.93 -21.09 -2.14
CA ASP A 47 5.77 -20.64 -3.24
C ASP A 47 5.17 -19.36 -3.84
N GLU A 48 5.65 -18.20 -3.40
CA GLU A 48 5.11 -16.90 -3.84
C GLU A 48 5.20 -16.71 -5.37
N PRO A 49 6.32 -17.00 -6.04
CA PRO A 49 6.43 -16.92 -7.50
C PRO A 49 5.41 -17.74 -8.25
N ALA A 50 5.02 -18.89 -7.74
CA ALA A 50 4.00 -19.75 -8.35
C ALA A 50 2.58 -19.31 -7.98
N MET A 51 2.37 -18.82 -6.75
CA MET A 51 1.06 -18.44 -6.23
C MET A 51 0.56 -17.09 -6.75
N MET A 52 1.44 -16.08 -6.84
CA MET A 52 1.06 -14.72 -7.23
C MET A 52 0.29 -14.69 -8.57
N PRO A 53 0.77 -15.30 -9.67
CA PRO A 53 0.02 -15.27 -10.94
C PRO A 53 -1.31 -16.01 -10.87
N LYS A 54 -1.45 -17.07 -10.04
CA LYS A 54 -2.72 -17.77 -9.86
C LYS A 54 -3.76 -16.86 -9.20
N VAL A 55 -3.37 -16.21 -8.10
CA VAL A 55 -4.25 -15.30 -7.35
C VAL A 55 -4.62 -14.08 -8.19
N VAL A 56 -3.66 -13.48 -8.91
CA VAL A 56 -3.91 -12.33 -9.81
C VAL A 56 -4.95 -12.68 -10.87
N LYS A 57 -4.81 -13.83 -11.57
CA LYS A 57 -5.79 -14.27 -12.57
C LYS A 57 -7.16 -14.52 -11.95
N ALA A 58 -7.20 -15.19 -10.81
CA ALA A 58 -8.45 -15.48 -10.11
C ALA A 58 -9.17 -14.19 -9.69
N LEU A 59 -8.47 -13.21 -9.12
CA LEU A 59 -9.05 -11.93 -8.71
C LEU A 59 -9.60 -11.15 -9.91
N GLN A 60 -8.88 -11.11 -11.04
CA GLN A 60 -9.34 -10.41 -12.24
C GLN A 60 -10.56 -11.07 -12.90
N SER A 61 -10.93 -12.29 -12.53
CA SER A 61 -12.18 -12.91 -12.99
C SER A 61 -13.42 -12.46 -12.23
N VAL A 62 -13.27 -11.87 -11.03
CA VAL A 62 -14.39 -11.48 -10.15
C VAL A 62 -14.48 -9.99 -9.89
N THR A 63 -13.45 -9.21 -10.23
CA THR A 63 -13.46 -7.76 -10.04
C THR A 63 -12.66 -7.04 -11.13
N SER A 64 -13.11 -5.84 -11.49
CA SER A 64 -12.40 -4.91 -12.37
C SER A 64 -11.54 -3.90 -11.59
N LEU A 65 -11.52 -3.98 -10.26
CA LEU A 65 -10.71 -3.06 -9.45
C LEU A 65 -9.21 -3.26 -9.72
N PRO A 66 -8.42 -2.17 -9.71
CA PRO A 66 -6.97 -2.27 -9.77
C PRO A 66 -6.41 -3.13 -8.65
N LEU A 67 -5.35 -3.89 -8.97
CA LEU A 67 -4.62 -4.66 -7.97
C LEU A 67 -3.29 -3.97 -7.63
N GLN A 68 -2.96 -3.96 -6.35
CA GLN A 68 -1.63 -3.64 -5.83
C GLN A 68 -0.95 -4.97 -5.50
N LEU A 69 0.13 -5.30 -6.20
CA LEU A 69 0.90 -6.53 -5.97
C LEU A 69 1.93 -6.26 -4.88
N ASP A 70 1.74 -6.89 -3.73
CA ASP A 70 2.55 -6.70 -2.52
C ASP A 70 3.44 -7.93 -2.27
N SER A 71 4.72 -7.79 -2.56
CA SER A 71 5.74 -8.82 -2.28
C SER A 71 7.15 -8.21 -2.21
N SER A 72 7.98 -8.78 -1.36
CA SER A 72 9.44 -8.54 -1.37
C SER A 72 10.18 -9.43 -2.37
N ASN A 73 9.51 -10.43 -2.95
CA ASN A 73 10.08 -11.36 -3.91
C ASN A 73 9.90 -10.82 -5.34
N VAL A 74 11.01 -10.42 -5.96
CA VAL A 74 11.05 -9.83 -7.32
C VAL A 74 10.45 -10.77 -8.37
N GLN A 75 10.70 -12.08 -8.25
CA GLN A 75 10.17 -13.07 -9.19
C GLN A 75 8.65 -13.23 -9.05
N ALA A 76 8.13 -13.16 -7.81
CA ALA A 76 6.68 -13.19 -7.57
C ALA A 76 6.00 -11.97 -8.18
N LEU A 77 6.60 -10.78 -8.01
CA LEU A 77 6.11 -9.55 -8.64
C LEU A 77 6.11 -9.67 -10.17
N GLU A 78 7.23 -10.10 -10.77
CA GLU A 78 7.31 -10.24 -12.23
C GLU A 78 6.29 -11.25 -12.76
N ASN A 79 6.13 -12.40 -12.11
CA ASN A 79 5.16 -13.42 -12.53
C ASN A 79 3.71 -12.91 -12.42
N GLY A 80 3.40 -12.13 -11.38
CA GLY A 80 2.10 -11.47 -11.24
C GLY A 80 1.86 -10.42 -12.33
N LEU A 81 2.85 -9.57 -12.59
CA LEU A 81 2.78 -8.53 -13.61
C LEU A 81 2.58 -9.09 -15.03
N ARG A 82 3.19 -10.23 -15.35
CA ARG A 82 3.04 -10.89 -16.67
C ARG A 82 1.61 -11.30 -17.02
N VAL A 83 0.80 -11.57 -16.00
CA VAL A 83 -0.57 -12.06 -16.20
C VAL A 83 -1.63 -11.00 -15.89
N TYR A 84 -1.20 -9.82 -15.45
CA TYR A 84 -2.10 -8.73 -15.10
C TYR A 84 -2.56 -7.97 -16.34
N ASN A 85 -3.87 -7.79 -16.48
CA ASN A 85 -4.49 -6.98 -17.51
C ASN A 85 -4.86 -5.60 -16.96
N GLY A 86 -4.18 -4.55 -17.41
CA GLY A 86 -4.39 -3.17 -16.96
C GLY A 86 -3.13 -2.56 -16.35
N LYS A 87 -3.31 -1.53 -15.53
CA LYS A 87 -2.23 -0.82 -14.83
C LYS A 87 -2.18 -1.26 -13.36
N PRO A 88 -1.26 -2.13 -12.95
CA PRO A 88 -1.11 -2.54 -11.56
C PRO A 88 -0.32 -1.50 -10.76
N ILE A 89 -0.36 -1.64 -9.43
CA ILE A 89 0.54 -0.96 -8.51
C ILE A 89 1.52 -2.02 -7.96
N VAL A 90 2.81 -1.75 -7.98
CA VAL A 90 3.84 -2.59 -7.35
C VAL A 90 4.12 -2.07 -5.94
N ASN A 91 3.99 -2.92 -4.94
CA ASN A 91 4.30 -2.65 -3.55
C ASN A 91 5.37 -3.67 -3.10
N SER A 92 6.64 -3.31 -2.98
CA SER A 92 7.20 -1.98 -3.02
C SER A 92 8.69 -1.99 -3.42
N THR A 93 9.25 -0.80 -3.62
CA THR A 93 10.68 -0.54 -3.52
C THR A 93 10.96 0.33 -2.29
N ASN A 94 12.24 0.60 -2.01
CA ASN A 94 12.67 1.52 -0.94
C ASN A 94 13.88 2.35 -1.41
N GLY A 95 14.53 3.09 -0.49
CA GLY A 95 15.68 3.92 -0.79
C GLY A 95 17.01 3.18 -0.98
N GLU A 96 17.05 1.85 -0.82
CA GLU A 96 18.25 1.04 -1.08
C GLU A 96 18.48 0.90 -2.59
N GLN A 97 19.71 1.16 -3.06
CA GLN A 97 20.03 1.12 -4.49
C GLN A 97 19.70 -0.23 -5.14
N GLU A 98 20.03 -1.33 -4.46
CA GLU A 98 19.74 -2.69 -4.95
C GLU A 98 18.24 -2.91 -5.20
N LYS A 99 17.38 -2.36 -4.34
CA LYS A 99 15.91 -2.46 -4.48
C LYS A 99 15.40 -1.60 -5.62
N LEU A 100 15.95 -0.40 -5.78
CA LEU A 100 15.62 0.48 -6.91
C LEU A 100 15.98 -0.19 -8.22
N ASP A 101 17.21 -0.74 -8.34
CA ASP A 101 17.71 -1.40 -9.55
C ASP A 101 16.93 -2.67 -9.91
N ALA A 102 16.40 -3.38 -8.90
CA ALA A 102 15.61 -4.60 -9.11
C ALA A 102 14.16 -4.32 -9.52
N ILE A 103 13.51 -3.30 -8.94
CA ILE A 103 12.05 -3.10 -9.05
C ILE A 103 11.68 -2.08 -10.14
N LEU A 104 12.41 -0.97 -10.26
CA LEU A 104 12.02 0.09 -11.20
C LEU A 104 12.02 -0.37 -12.67
N PRO A 105 12.96 -1.21 -13.15
CA PRO A 105 12.90 -1.76 -14.50
C PRO A 105 11.65 -2.62 -14.75
N LEU A 106 11.18 -3.36 -13.74
CA LEU A 106 9.93 -4.13 -13.85
C LEU A 106 8.73 -3.20 -13.99
N CYS A 107 8.64 -2.17 -13.15
CA CYS A 107 7.55 -1.19 -13.24
C CYS A 107 7.52 -0.54 -14.63
N LYS A 108 8.68 -0.13 -15.15
CA LYS A 108 8.79 0.43 -16.50
C LYS A 108 8.36 -0.56 -17.58
N LYS A 109 8.84 -1.81 -17.50
CA LYS A 109 8.55 -2.88 -18.47
C LYS A 109 7.05 -3.17 -18.59
N TYR A 110 6.34 -3.19 -17.46
CA TYR A 110 4.92 -3.56 -17.39
C TYR A 110 3.97 -2.35 -17.27
N GLY A 111 4.50 -1.12 -17.30
CA GLY A 111 3.68 0.09 -17.17
C GLY A 111 2.99 0.22 -15.82
N ALA A 112 3.59 -0.34 -14.76
CA ALA A 112 3.06 -0.33 -13.42
C ALA A 112 3.34 0.98 -12.68
N ALA A 113 2.44 1.38 -11.78
CA ALA A 113 2.74 2.36 -10.75
C ALA A 113 3.59 1.72 -9.64
N ILE A 114 4.33 2.53 -8.89
CA ILE A 114 5.27 2.07 -7.86
C ILE A 114 4.98 2.69 -6.50
N VAL A 115 5.04 1.89 -5.45
CA VAL A 115 5.10 2.34 -4.06
C VAL A 115 6.57 2.37 -3.62
N GLY A 116 7.05 3.54 -3.22
CA GLY A 116 8.36 3.74 -2.60
C GLY A 116 8.22 3.93 -1.09
N LEU A 117 8.80 3.03 -0.31
CA LEU A 117 8.85 3.16 1.14
C LEU A 117 9.96 4.14 1.53
N ALA A 118 9.63 5.15 2.35
CA ALA A 118 10.59 6.15 2.84
C ALA A 118 11.52 5.56 3.93
N ILE A 119 12.22 4.48 3.58
CA ILE A 119 13.18 3.73 4.41
C ILE A 119 14.39 3.36 3.55
N ASP A 120 15.55 3.28 4.17
CA ASP A 120 16.79 2.78 3.56
C ASP A 120 17.56 1.88 4.57
N GLU A 121 18.83 1.61 4.29
CA GLU A 121 19.71 0.77 5.11
C GLU A 121 19.83 1.25 6.58
N ARG A 122 19.50 2.49 6.88
CA ARG A 122 19.47 3.07 8.23
C ARG A 122 18.18 2.74 8.99
N GLY A 123 17.20 2.13 8.33
CA GLY A 123 15.88 1.86 8.87
C GLY A 123 14.92 3.04 8.71
N ILE A 124 13.81 3.03 9.49
CA ILE A 124 12.83 4.11 9.49
C ILE A 124 13.34 5.25 10.36
N LEU A 125 13.64 6.38 9.72
CA LEU A 125 14.17 7.55 10.42
C LEU A 125 13.06 8.31 11.14
N PRO A 126 13.33 8.85 12.36
CA PRO A 126 12.29 9.50 13.15
C PRO A 126 11.86 10.86 12.59
N ALA A 127 12.78 11.64 12.02
CA ALA A 127 12.46 12.97 11.50
C ALA A 127 11.71 12.92 10.16
N ALA A 128 10.83 13.87 9.95
CA ALA A 128 10.05 13.99 8.72
C ALA A 128 10.97 14.32 7.53
N GLU A 129 11.92 15.23 7.71
CA GLU A 129 12.86 15.69 6.69
C GLU A 129 13.69 14.52 6.14
N ASP A 130 14.21 13.67 7.00
CA ASP A 130 15.00 12.50 6.59
C ASP A 130 14.17 11.53 5.73
N ARG A 131 12.89 11.35 6.06
CA ARG A 131 11.97 10.52 5.24
C ARG A 131 11.69 11.17 3.89
N VAL A 132 11.56 12.49 3.85
CA VAL A 132 11.37 13.24 2.60
C VAL A 132 12.61 13.15 1.71
N ASP A 133 13.81 13.16 2.27
CA ASP A 133 15.05 13.00 1.50
C ASP A 133 15.16 11.60 0.87
N ILE A 134 14.77 10.55 1.61
CA ILE A 134 14.66 9.20 1.03
C ILE A 134 13.59 9.17 -0.07
N ALA A 135 12.43 9.77 0.17
CA ALA A 135 11.35 9.85 -0.80
C ALA A 135 11.78 10.59 -2.08
N ARG A 136 12.57 11.65 -1.95
CA ARG A 136 13.16 12.41 -3.07
C ARG A 136 14.06 11.52 -3.91
N ARG A 137 14.99 10.79 -3.27
CA ARG A 137 15.89 9.84 -3.95
C ARG A 137 15.12 8.77 -4.73
N ILE A 138 14.08 8.17 -4.11
CA ILE A 138 13.21 7.18 -4.78
C ILE A 138 12.49 7.83 -5.98
N THR A 139 11.95 9.03 -5.80
CA THR A 139 11.22 9.76 -6.84
C THR A 139 12.13 10.05 -8.04
N GLU A 140 13.34 10.55 -7.79
CA GLU A 140 14.33 10.86 -8.83
C GLU A 140 14.75 9.61 -9.60
N ALA A 141 15.01 8.49 -8.90
CA ALA A 141 15.34 7.21 -9.51
C ALA A 141 14.17 6.67 -10.37
N ALA A 142 12.94 6.77 -9.89
CA ALA A 142 11.75 6.33 -10.64
C ALA A 142 11.53 7.17 -11.90
N LEU A 143 11.68 8.49 -11.81
CA LEU A 143 11.61 9.39 -12.96
C LEU A 143 12.72 9.10 -13.98
N ALA A 144 13.97 8.88 -13.52
CA ALA A 144 15.09 8.49 -14.36
C ALA A 144 14.87 7.15 -15.07
N ALA A 145 14.20 6.19 -14.42
CA ALA A 145 13.75 4.94 -15.02
C ALA A 145 12.59 5.12 -16.02
N GLY A 146 12.01 6.33 -16.13
CA GLY A 146 10.93 6.68 -17.05
C GLY A 146 9.54 6.29 -16.54
N ILE A 147 9.35 6.22 -15.21
CA ILE A 147 8.04 6.07 -14.57
C ILE A 147 7.46 7.49 -14.40
N PRO A 148 6.24 7.76 -14.89
CA PRO A 148 5.64 9.09 -14.76
C PRO A 148 5.36 9.44 -13.29
N ARG A 149 5.44 10.73 -12.95
CA ARG A 149 5.29 11.22 -11.58
C ARG A 149 3.96 10.84 -10.94
N GLU A 150 2.89 10.84 -11.72
CA GLU A 150 1.55 10.43 -11.28
C GLU A 150 1.42 8.94 -10.94
N ASP A 151 2.40 8.13 -11.31
CA ASP A 151 2.48 6.70 -11.01
C ASP A 151 3.41 6.39 -9.83
N ILE A 152 3.97 7.41 -9.19
CA ILE A 152 4.84 7.27 -8.03
C ILE A 152 4.04 7.56 -6.76
N TYR A 153 3.95 6.56 -5.88
CA TYR A 153 3.33 6.66 -4.56
C TYR A 153 4.41 6.55 -3.49
N ILE A 154 4.47 7.49 -2.56
CA ILE A 154 5.39 7.42 -1.42
C ILE A 154 4.64 7.02 -0.16
N ASP A 155 5.13 5.96 0.51
CA ASP A 155 4.72 5.57 1.86
C ASP A 155 5.73 6.12 2.87
N CYS A 156 5.29 7.12 3.64
CA CYS A 156 6.11 7.74 4.67
C CYS A 156 6.21 6.88 5.95
N LEU A 157 5.65 5.69 5.94
CA LEU A 157 5.69 4.67 6.98
C LEU A 157 5.01 5.07 8.30
N THR A 158 3.91 4.42 8.58
CA THR A 158 3.18 4.59 9.83
C THR A 158 3.84 3.77 10.94
N LEU A 159 4.51 4.44 11.88
CA LEU A 159 5.02 3.85 13.09
C LEU A 159 3.90 3.69 14.13
N THR A 160 4.01 2.65 14.97
CA THR A 160 2.99 2.43 16.00
C THR A 160 3.11 3.44 17.14
N ALA A 161 2.03 4.09 17.51
CA ALA A 161 2.00 5.07 18.57
C ALA A 161 2.33 4.46 19.96
N SER A 162 2.13 3.15 20.15
CA SER A 162 2.51 2.49 21.40
C SER A 162 4.03 2.46 21.65
N ALA A 163 4.83 2.46 20.59
CA ALA A 163 6.28 2.44 20.68
C ALA A 163 6.92 3.83 20.50
N GLN A 164 6.32 4.67 19.66
CA GLN A 164 6.91 5.94 19.20
C GLN A 164 5.86 7.06 19.11
N GLN A 165 5.16 7.32 20.18
CA GLN A 165 4.06 8.31 20.21
C GLN A 165 4.50 9.70 19.75
N LYS A 166 5.71 10.13 20.10
CA LYS A 166 6.26 11.45 19.73
C LYS A 166 6.51 11.62 18.23
N ASP A 167 6.67 10.50 17.50
CA ASP A 167 7.04 10.51 16.08
C ASP A 167 5.81 10.34 15.15
N VAL A 168 4.61 10.25 15.71
CA VAL A 168 3.36 10.10 14.94
C VAL A 168 3.16 11.26 13.97
N LEU A 169 3.39 12.49 14.44
CA LEU A 169 3.24 13.69 13.62
C LEU A 169 4.29 13.79 12.52
N ALA A 170 5.48 13.21 12.71
CA ALA A 170 6.50 13.19 11.68
C ALA A 170 6.04 12.44 10.42
N THR A 171 5.23 11.38 10.56
CA THR A 171 4.63 10.70 9.41
C THR A 171 3.69 11.62 8.63
N VAL A 172 2.85 12.38 9.34
CA VAL A 172 1.88 13.33 8.73
C VAL A 172 2.62 14.48 8.04
N GLN A 173 3.67 15.02 8.68
CA GLN A 173 4.51 16.08 8.14
C GLN A 173 5.27 15.63 6.90
N ALA A 174 5.89 14.43 6.93
CA ALA A 174 6.58 13.86 5.78
C ALA A 174 5.64 13.64 4.59
N LEU A 175 4.42 13.16 4.85
CA LEU A 175 3.39 12.98 3.82
C LEU A 175 3.01 14.30 3.17
N GLU A 176 2.77 15.35 3.97
CA GLU A 176 2.45 16.69 3.48
C GLU A 176 3.60 17.28 2.63
N ALA A 177 4.84 17.12 3.09
CA ALA A 177 6.02 17.57 2.37
C ALA A 177 6.21 16.80 1.05
N CYS A 178 6.08 15.47 1.03
CA CYS A 178 6.12 14.68 -0.19
C CYS A 178 5.08 15.17 -1.21
N LYS A 179 3.87 15.48 -0.75
CA LYS A 179 2.81 16.01 -1.60
C LYS A 179 3.13 17.38 -2.18
N LYS A 180 3.61 18.30 -1.34
CA LYS A 180 3.86 19.69 -1.73
C LYS A 180 5.16 19.88 -2.50
N GLU A 181 6.25 19.25 -2.05
CA GLU A 181 7.59 19.48 -2.60
C GLU A 181 7.92 18.54 -3.76
N LEU A 182 7.55 17.26 -3.67
CA LEU A 182 7.87 16.28 -4.70
C LEU A 182 6.74 16.15 -5.74
N GLY A 183 5.51 16.55 -5.42
CA GLY A 183 4.37 16.49 -6.31
C GLY A 183 3.96 15.05 -6.68
N VAL A 184 4.34 14.08 -5.85
CA VAL A 184 4.01 12.66 -6.02
C VAL A 184 2.68 12.33 -5.34
N ARG A 185 2.18 11.11 -5.57
CA ARG A 185 1.10 10.54 -4.79
C ARG A 185 1.61 9.96 -3.48
N THR A 186 0.70 9.78 -2.53
CA THR A 186 1.03 9.28 -1.19
C THR A 186 0.15 8.10 -0.83
N ILE A 187 0.73 7.16 -0.09
CA ILE A 187 0.05 5.95 0.39
C ILE A 187 0.46 5.69 1.84
N LEU A 188 -0.42 5.12 2.66
CA LEU A 188 -0.09 4.69 4.03
C LEU A 188 -0.82 3.43 4.43
N GLY A 189 -0.14 2.56 5.15
CA GLY A 189 -0.71 1.51 5.97
C GLY A 189 -1.29 2.09 7.27
N VAL A 190 -2.51 2.61 7.24
CA VAL A 190 -3.10 3.42 8.31
C VAL A 190 -3.23 2.68 9.65
N SER A 191 -3.64 1.40 9.62
CA SER A 191 -3.94 0.64 10.85
C SER A 191 -2.70 0.29 11.68
N ASN A 192 -1.50 0.54 11.17
CA ASN A 192 -0.24 0.32 11.90
C ASN A 192 -0.14 1.26 13.10
N ILE A 193 -0.72 2.46 13.03
CA ILE A 193 -0.66 3.46 14.10
C ILE A 193 -1.12 2.93 15.46
N SER A 194 -2.08 2.02 15.47
CA SER A 194 -2.77 1.56 16.68
C SER A 194 -2.33 0.18 17.17
N PHE A 195 -1.28 -0.43 16.61
CA PHE A 195 -0.81 -1.73 17.09
C PHE A 195 -0.42 -1.67 18.58
N GLY A 196 -0.92 -2.66 19.35
CA GLY A 196 -0.66 -2.75 20.79
C GLY A 196 -1.50 -1.79 21.65
N LEU A 197 -2.39 -0.98 21.06
CA LEU A 197 -3.23 -0.05 21.79
C LEU A 197 -4.69 -0.51 21.86
N PRO A 198 -5.42 -0.16 22.91
CA PRO A 198 -6.88 -0.37 22.99
C PRO A 198 -7.63 0.62 22.08
N CYS A 199 -8.91 0.37 21.88
CA CYS A 199 -9.83 1.29 21.15
C CYS A 199 -9.32 1.66 19.75
N ARG A 200 -8.69 0.71 19.06
CA ARG A 200 -8.07 0.87 17.74
C ARG A 200 -8.91 1.59 16.68
N PRO A 201 -10.25 1.37 16.60
CA PRO A 201 -11.07 2.09 15.61
C PRO A 201 -10.95 3.60 15.72
N TYR A 202 -11.00 4.16 16.91
CA TYR A 202 -10.88 5.62 17.11
C TYR A 202 -9.52 6.16 16.71
N LEU A 203 -8.44 5.46 17.08
CA LEU A 203 -7.08 5.85 16.70
C LEU A 203 -6.88 5.80 15.20
N ASN A 204 -7.32 4.71 14.56
CA ASN A 204 -7.21 4.53 13.10
C ASN A 204 -8.00 5.60 12.35
N THR A 205 -9.22 5.89 12.77
CA THR A 205 -10.10 6.89 12.13
C THR A 205 -9.53 8.29 12.27
N THR A 206 -9.08 8.66 13.48
CA THR A 206 -8.46 9.98 13.72
C THR A 206 -7.19 10.14 12.88
N PHE A 207 -6.29 9.15 12.90
CA PHE A 207 -5.05 9.21 12.12
C PHE A 207 -5.31 9.24 10.61
N LEU A 208 -6.29 8.46 10.12
CA LEU A 208 -6.73 8.50 8.73
C LEU A 208 -7.16 9.91 8.31
N THR A 209 -7.98 10.57 9.15
CA THR A 209 -8.46 11.93 8.87
C THR A 209 -7.30 12.93 8.83
N MET A 210 -6.36 12.85 9.78
CA MET A 210 -5.15 13.68 9.78
C MET A 210 -4.31 13.47 8.52
N ALA A 211 -4.10 12.21 8.12
CA ALA A 211 -3.34 11.85 6.93
C ALA A 211 -4.04 12.34 5.65
N MET A 212 -5.36 12.20 5.53
CA MET A 212 -6.13 12.72 4.40
C MET A 212 -6.03 14.24 4.29
N TYR A 213 -6.06 14.95 5.42
CA TYR A 213 -5.89 16.40 5.44
C TYR A 213 -4.49 16.82 5.00
N ALA A 214 -3.47 16.06 5.37
CA ALA A 214 -2.08 16.27 4.92
C ALA A 214 -1.84 15.87 3.45
N GLY A 215 -2.82 15.26 2.77
CA GLY A 215 -2.74 14.95 1.34
C GLY A 215 -2.59 13.48 1.00
N LEU A 216 -3.01 12.55 1.89
CA LEU A 216 -3.03 11.11 1.59
C LEU A 216 -3.95 10.82 0.40
N ASP A 217 -3.40 10.15 -0.64
CA ASP A 217 -4.14 9.76 -1.83
C ASP A 217 -4.72 8.35 -1.73
N LEU A 218 -4.00 7.41 -1.11
CA LEU A 218 -4.39 6.00 -1.02
C LEU A 218 -4.15 5.45 0.39
N ALA A 219 -5.20 4.92 1.01
CA ALA A 219 -5.11 4.31 2.34
C ALA A 219 -5.17 2.78 2.26
N ILE A 220 -4.13 2.09 2.75
CA ILE A 220 -4.18 0.65 2.96
C ILE A 220 -4.86 0.41 4.31
N MET A 221 -6.14 0.03 4.26
CA MET A 221 -6.99 -0.13 5.44
C MET A 221 -7.99 -1.28 5.29
N ASN A 222 -8.77 -1.56 6.32
CA ASN A 222 -9.88 -2.49 6.23
C ASN A 222 -11.14 -1.74 5.78
N PRO A 223 -11.68 -1.98 4.57
CA PRO A 223 -12.89 -1.30 4.12
C PRO A 223 -14.17 -1.72 4.88
N SER A 224 -14.13 -2.85 5.60
CA SER A 224 -15.25 -3.28 6.46
C SER A 224 -15.30 -2.55 7.81
N SER A 225 -14.39 -1.60 8.09
CA SER A 225 -14.52 -0.73 9.26
C SER A 225 -15.45 0.43 8.91
N GLU A 226 -16.66 0.39 9.47
CA GLU A 226 -17.68 1.42 9.25
C GLU A 226 -17.17 2.81 9.66
N GLU A 227 -16.47 2.92 10.79
CA GLU A 227 -15.95 4.18 11.29
C GLU A 227 -14.90 4.80 10.35
N MET A 228 -14.01 3.97 9.79
CA MET A 228 -13.00 4.44 8.85
C MET A 228 -13.62 4.85 7.51
N MET A 229 -14.57 4.07 6.99
CA MET A 229 -15.28 4.43 5.75
C MET A 229 -16.14 5.67 5.93
N ALA A 230 -16.85 5.80 7.07
CA ALA A 230 -17.61 7.00 7.39
C ALA A 230 -16.72 8.25 7.44
N ALA A 231 -15.50 8.14 8.00
CA ALA A 231 -14.55 9.25 8.01
C ALA A 231 -14.09 9.64 6.59
N VAL A 232 -13.90 8.68 5.69
CA VAL A 232 -13.55 8.95 4.28
C VAL A 232 -14.68 9.73 3.60
N TYR A 233 -15.93 9.26 3.75
CA TYR A 233 -17.08 9.92 3.14
C TYR A 233 -17.29 11.32 3.71
N ALA A 234 -17.26 11.46 5.04
CA ALA A 234 -17.39 12.77 5.69
C ALA A 234 -16.28 13.75 5.25
N TYR A 235 -15.04 13.28 5.18
CA TYR A 235 -13.93 14.09 4.68
C TYR A 235 -14.15 14.56 3.23
N ASN A 236 -14.61 13.68 2.35
CA ASN A 236 -14.88 14.03 0.95
C ASN A 236 -15.98 15.11 0.84
N VAL A 237 -17.04 15.00 1.62
CA VAL A 237 -18.09 16.03 1.69
C VAL A 237 -17.52 17.36 2.18
N LEU A 238 -16.78 17.35 3.30
CA LEU A 238 -16.23 18.57 3.92
C LEU A 238 -15.17 19.27 3.04
N THR A 239 -14.50 18.52 2.17
CA THR A 239 -13.46 19.06 1.26
C THR A 239 -13.96 19.26 -0.17
N ASN A 240 -15.27 19.15 -0.43
CA ASN A 240 -15.88 19.29 -1.75
C ASN A 240 -15.30 18.33 -2.80
N ARG A 241 -14.97 17.11 -2.37
CA ARG A 241 -14.51 16.02 -3.26
C ARG A 241 -15.64 15.07 -3.63
N ASP A 242 -16.74 15.08 -2.89
CA ASP A 242 -17.97 14.36 -3.19
C ASP A 242 -18.75 15.17 -4.24
N LYS A 243 -18.59 14.78 -5.49
CA LYS A 243 -19.36 15.34 -6.60
C LYS A 243 -20.59 14.44 -6.80
N GLN A 244 -21.71 14.83 -6.20
CA GLN A 244 -23.01 14.24 -6.52
C GLN A 244 -23.40 14.50 -7.97
#